data_8f5e88e2f7b60a9aa41540b442841be6
#
_entry.id   8f5e88e2f7b60a9aa41540b442841be6
#
_cell.length_a   1.000
_cell.length_b   1.000
_cell.length_c   1.000
_cell.angle_alpha   90.00
_cell.angle_beta   90.00
_cell.angle_gamma   90.00
#
_symmetry.space_group_name_H-M   'P 1'
#
loop_
_entity.id
_entity.type
_entity.pdbx_description
1 polymer ?
#
loop_
_entity_poly.entity_id
_entity_poly.type
_entity_poly.pdbx_seq_one_letter_code
_entity_poly.pdbx_strand_id
1 'polypeptide(L)'
;MKSINDNSKPIPERKSVSLTMLLLFLSCFVAAQDQDSTQTLFKSPMKVGELWAPEVKINSIQGDVGTLIGFYGGAVINHTFLLGISGGANLSHPTVNYGYLGGIGQYIYKQSKLWHFSVQLLAAYGSTKDYENPKSSLFDNFMNISGAGFFLMEPGINLELNLSKKHTLVAGISYRFVMGLDENSENVSITHVTNEDLSGVNFIIGLKFGKEKKSKE
;
A
#
# COMPACT_ATOMS: atom_id res chain seq x y z
N MET A 1 -37.73 25.47 40.74
CA MET A 1 -36.76 24.37 40.89
C MET A 1 -36.86 23.46 39.66
N LYS A 2 -35.98 23.60 38.68
CA LYS A 2 -35.98 22.82 37.45
C LYS A 2 -34.76 21.89 37.49
N SER A 3 -34.99 20.60 37.54
CA SER A 3 -33.98 19.55 37.54
C SER A 3 -33.33 19.48 36.15
N ILE A 4 -32.03 19.68 36.10
CA ILE A 4 -31.19 19.48 34.90
C ILE A 4 -30.82 17.99 34.85
N ASN A 5 -31.35 17.29 33.87
CA ASN A 5 -31.06 15.88 33.61
C ASN A 5 -29.81 15.82 32.76
N ASP A 6 -28.66 15.48 33.34
CA ASP A 6 -27.37 15.33 32.69
C ASP A 6 -27.29 13.92 32.10
N ASN A 7 -27.54 13.80 30.81
CA ASN A 7 -27.41 12.56 30.04
C ASN A 7 -26.06 12.55 29.27
N SER A 8 -24.94 12.50 29.99
CA SER A 8 -23.63 12.25 29.39
C SER A 8 -23.50 10.77 29.02
N LYS A 9 -23.64 10.45 27.73
CA LYS A 9 -23.30 9.14 27.20
C LYS A 9 -21.77 8.94 27.25
N PRO A 10 -21.28 7.78 27.71
CA PRO A 10 -19.86 7.51 27.72
C PRO A 10 -19.36 7.33 26.28
N ILE A 11 -18.25 8.01 25.95
CA ILE A 11 -17.52 7.91 24.69
C ILE A 11 -16.84 6.54 24.64
N PRO A 12 -17.00 5.73 23.60
CA PRO A 12 -16.34 4.44 23.51
C PRO A 12 -14.82 4.61 23.33
N GLU A 13 -14.03 4.01 24.22
CA GLU A 13 -12.57 3.92 24.13
C GLU A 13 -12.14 3.02 22.96
N ARG A 14 -11.88 3.60 21.79
CA ARG A 14 -11.44 2.89 20.58
C ARG A 14 -9.93 2.89 20.33
N LYS A 15 -9.11 3.42 21.24
CA LYS A 15 -7.68 3.66 20.99
C LYS A 15 -6.71 2.56 21.43
N SER A 16 -7.15 1.52 22.12
CA SER A 16 -6.26 0.53 22.73
C SER A 16 -5.84 -0.61 21.80
N VAL A 17 -6.68 -1.01 20.84
CA VAL A 17 -6.46 -2.22 20.03
C VAL A 17 -5.36 -2.03 18.96
N SER A 18 -5.22 -0.83 18.41
CA SER A 18 -4.27 -0.54 17.34
C SER A 18 -2.81 -0.57 17.80
N LEU A 19 -2.52 -0.05 18.99
CA LEU A 19 -1.16 -0.01 19.54
C LEU A 19 -0.69 -1.40 19.97
N THR A 20 -1.59 -2.21 20.51
CA THR A 20 -1.28 -3.58 20.94
C THR A 20 -0.97 -4.50 19.76
N MET A 21 -1.67 -4.36 18.64
CA MET A 21 -1.37 -5.10 17.41
C MET A 21 -0.02 -4.70 16.81
N LEU A 22 0.34 -3.43 16.83
CA LEU A 22 1.62 -2.96 16.34
C LEU A 22 2.78 -3.49 17.20
N LEU A 23 2.61 -3.52 18.52
CA LEU A 23 3.60 -4.07 19.45
C LEU A 23 3.75 -5.60 19.32
N LEU A 24 2.67 -6.33 19.06
CA LEU A 24 2.73 -7.78 18.78
C LEU A 24 3.44 -8.08 17.46
N PHE A 25 3.29 -7.25 16.42
CA PHE A 25 4.06 -7.39 15.18
C PHE A 25 5.55 -7.12 15.39
N LEU A 26 5.92 -6.10 16.16
CA LEU A 26 7.33 -5.82 16.49
C LEU A 26 7.97 -6.93 17.34
N SER A 27 7.24 -7.53 18.26
CA SER A 27 7.80 -8.59 19.13
C SER A 27 8.12 -9.89 18.40
N CYS A 28 7.42 -10.21 17.30
CA CYS A 28 7.75 -11.37 16.46
C CYS A 28 9.09 -11.24 15.73
N PHE A 29 9.59 -10.02 15.50
CA PHE A 29 10.90 -9.80 14.87
C PHE A 29 12.08 -9.93 15.84
N VAL A 30 11.86 -9.80 17.15
CA VAL A 30 12.94 -9.83 18.17
C VAL A 30 13.27 -11.25 18.63
N ALA A 31 12.37 -12.21 18.48
CA ALA A 31 12.54 -13.58 19.00
C ALA A 31 13.44 -14.50 18.15
N ALA A 32 14.02 -14.02 17.05
CA ALA A 32 14.83 -14.83 16.12
C ALA A 32 16.34 -14.56 16.20
N GLN A 33 16.86 -14.08 17.34
CA GLN A 33 18.30 -13.86 17.50
C GLN A 33 18.94 -15.00 18.27
N ASP A 34 19.42 -16.01 17.55
CA ASP A 34 20.36 -17.00 18.08
C ASP A 34 21.78 -16.40 18.08
N GLN A 35 22.46 -16.58 19.20
CA GLN A 35 23.53 -15.76 19.74
C GLN A 35 24.93 -16.30 19.39
N ASP A 36 25.38 -16.48 18.14
CA ASP A 36 26.84 -16.69 17.95
C ASP A 36 27.40 -16.53 16.51
N SER A 37 26.64 -16.07 15.58
CA SER A 37 27.21 -15.59 14.30
C SER A 37 26.41 -14.38 13.84
N THR A 38 27.07 -13.30 13.48
CA THR A 38 26.42 -12.15 12.84
C THR A 38 25.71 -12.64 11.58
N GLN A 39 24.43 -13.03 11.71
CA GLN A 39 23.62 -13.39 10.57
C GLN A 39 23.28 -12.10 9.81
N THR A 40 23.88 -11.93 8.66
CA THR A 40 23.57 -10.81 7.80
C THR A 40 22.35 -11.16 6.93
N LEU A 41 21.42 -10.22 6.86
CA LEU A 41 20.23 -10.33 6.01
C LEU A 41 20.59 -10.57 4.53
N PHE A 42 21.76 -10.14 4.13
CA PHE A 42 22.29 -10.24 2.77
C PHE A 42 23.54 -11.12 2.73
N LYS A 43 23.45 -12.22 1.99
CA LYS A 43 24.60 -13.08 1.72
C LYS A 43 25.49 -12.42 0.65
N SER A 44 26.78 -12.39 0.86
CA SER A 44 27.76 -11.96 -0.14
C SER A 44 28.16 -13.15 -1.05
N PRO A 45 28.30 -12.97 -2.39
CA PRO A 45 28.06 -11.75 -3.17
C PRO A 45 26.57 -11.46 -3.37
N MET A 46 26.19 -10.18 -3.24
CA MET A 46 24.81 -9.73 -3.48
C MET A 46 24.43 -9.85 -4.94
N LYS A 47 23.34 -10.57 -5.23
CA LYS A 47 22.73 -10.59 -6.57
C LYS A 47 21.60 -9.57 -6.62
N VAL A 48 21.69 -8.62 -7.56
CA VAL A 48 20.68 -7.60 -7.75
C VAL A 48 20.02 -7.79 -9.10
N GLY A 49 18.71 -7.91 -9.11
CA GLY A 49 17.85 -7.94 -10.29
C GLY A 49 16.97 -6.68 -10.35
N GLU A 50 16.24 -6.54 -11.44
CA GLU A 50 15.24 -5.49 -11.65
C GLU A 50 13.87 -6.14 -11.81
N LEU A 51 12.84 -5.49 -11.26
CA LEU A 51 11.46 -5.96 -11.34
C LEU A 51 10.52 -4.77 -11.55
N TRP A 52 9.53 -4.97 -12.45
CA TRP A 52 8.43 -4.04 -12.70
C TRP A 52 7.12 -4.80 -12.70
N ALA A 53 6.08 -4.20 -12.16
CA ALA A 53 4.77 -4.84 -12.06
C ALA A 53 3.65 -3.81 -12.22
N PRO A 54 2.93 -3.79 -13.33
CA PRO A 54 1.60 -3.19 -13.40
C PRO A 54 0.63 -4.01 -12.54
N GLU A 55 -0.28 -3.31 -11.87
CA GLU A 55 -1.30 -3.91 -11.03
C GLU A 55 -2.64 -3.19 -11.13
N VAL A 56 -3.71 -3.93 -10.88
CA VAL A 56 -5.05 -3.41 -10.69
C VAL A 56 -5.47 -3.76 -9.27
N LYS A 57 -5.97 -2.76 -8.55
CA LYS A 57 -6.54 -2.94 -7.21
C LYS A 57 -8.04 -2.65 -7.28
N ILE A 58 -8.82 -3.58 -6.73
CA ILE A 58 -10.26 -3.40 -6.51
C ILE A 58 -10.43 -3.10 -5.03
N ASN A 59 -11.06 -1.97 -4.72
CA ASN A 59 -11.22 -1.50 -3.34
C ASN A 59 -12.65 -1.04 -3.09
N SER A 60 -12.97 -0.79 -1.82
CA SER A 60 -14.19 -0.12 -1.42
C SER A 60 -13.85 1.29 -0.91
N ILE A 61 -14.54 2.29 -1.42
CA ILE A 61 -14.42 3.69 -1.05
C ILE A 61 -15.83 4.20 -0.78
N GLN A 62 -16.09 4.75 0.41
CA GLN A 62 -17.44 5.23 0.82
C GLN A 62 -18.56 4.19 0.61
N GLY A 63 -18.22 2.88 0.66
CA GLY A 63 -19.17 1.80 0.41
C GLY A 63 -19.33 1.39 -1.06
N ASP A 64 -18.81 2.16 -2.00
CA ASP A 64 -18.82 1.85 -3.42
C ASP A 64 -17.55 1.10 -3.86
N VAL A 65 -17.67 0.31 -4.93
CA VAL A 65 -16.52 -0.41 -5.50
C VAL A 65 -15.73 0.52 -6.40
N GLY A 66 -14.48 0.74 -6.05
CA GLY A 66 -13.51 1.49 -6.84
C GLY A 66 -12.49 0.58 -7.53
N THR A 67 -11.96 1.05 -8.64
CA THR A 67 -10.85 0.40 -9.34
C THR A 67 -9.68 1.36 -9.45
N LEU A 68 -8.49 0.91 -9.03
CA LEU A 68 -7.26 1.65 -9.12
C LEU A 68 -6.29 0.92 -10.04
N ILE A 69 -5.68 1.65 -10.97
CA ILE A 69 -4.53 1.19 -11.74
C ILE A 69 -3.27 1.68 -11.06
N GLY A 70 -2.32 0.78 -10.87
CA GLY A 70 -1.04 1.07 -10.28
C GLY A 70 0.10 0.37 -10.97
N PHE A 71 1.28 0.74 -10.54
CA PHE A 71 2.51 0.04 -10.87
C PHE A 71 3.47 0.10 -9.67
N TYR A 72 4.36 -0.85 -9.61
CA TYR A 72 5.53 -0.77 -8.76
C TYR A 72 6.74 -1.36 -9.44
N GLY A 73 7.91 -1.00 -8.97
CA GLY A 73 9.15 -1.56 -9.49
C GLY A 73 10.36 -1.11 -8.71
N GLY A 74 11.45 -1.84 -8.87
CA GLY A 74 12.68 -1.56 -8.15
C GLY A 74 13.72 -2.65 -8.25
N ALA A 75 14.65 -2.61 -7.31
CA ALA A 75 15.73 -3.58 -7.18
C ALA A 75 15.30 -4.80 -6.36
N VAL A 76 15.54 -5.99 -6.89
CA VAL A 76 15.37 -7.25 -6.16
C VAL A 76 16.74 -7.75 -5.71
N ILE A 77 16.90 -7.86 -4.39
CA ILE A 77 18.14 -8.26 -3.74
C ILE A 77 18.03 -9.72 -3.34
N ASN A 78 19.00 -10.54 -3.78
CA ASN A 78 19.10 -11.97 -3.48
C ASN A 78 17.81 -12.76 -3.75
N HIS A 79 17.01 -12.36 -4.74
CA HIS A 79 15.72 -12.97 -5.06
C HIS A 79 14.72 -13.00 -3.88
N THR A 80 14.94 -12.17 -2.86
CA THR A 80 14.16 -12.24 -1.62
C THR A 80 13.55 -10.90 -1.25
N PHE A 81 14.28 -9.81 -1.43
CA PHE A 81 13.83 -8.47 -1.06
C PHE A 81 13.69 -7.57 -2.28
N LEU A 82 12.51 -7.00 -2.48
CA LEU A 82 12.27 -5.89 -3.40
C LEU A 82 12.27 -4.58 -2.58
N LEU A 83 13.04 -3.61 -3.07
CA LEU A 83 12.96 -2.22 -2.63
C LEU A 83 12.77 -1.35 -3.86
N GLY A 84 11.76 -0.48 -3.85
CA GLY A 84 11.43 0.29 -5.02
C GLY A 84 10.42 1.39 -4.80
N ILE A 85 9.85 1.84 -5.90
CA ILE A 85 8.80 2.86 -5.96
C ILE A 85 7.48 2.22 -6.38
N SER A 86 6.38 2.79 -5.94
CA SER A 86 5.04 2.41 -6.35
C SER A 86 4.19 3.66 -6.51
N GLY A 87 3.29 3.60 -7.48
CA GLY A 87 2.30 4.64 -7.67
C GLY A 87 1.01 4.08 -8.24
N GLY A 88 -0.08 4.79 -8.00
CA GLY A 88 -1.39 4.41 -8.48
C GLY A 88 -2.35 5.57 -8.56
N ALA A 89 -3.34 5.44 -9.43
CA ALA A 89 -4.42 6.40 -9.59
C ALA A 89 -5.76 5.67 -9.72
N ASN A 90 -6.80 6.27 -9.16
CA ASN A 90 -8.15 5.75 -9.28
C ASN A 90 -8.62 5.87 -10.74
N LEU A 91 -9.11 4.77 -11.28
CA LEU A 91 -9.61 4.70 -12.66
C LEU A 91 -11.11 4.95 -12.74
N SER A 92 -11.86 4.49 -11.77
CA SER A 92 -13.31 4.52 -11.78
C SER A 92 -13.85 4.59 -10.35
N HIS A 93 -14.29 5.79 -9.96
CA HIS A 93 -15.13 6.01 -8.79
C HIS A 93 -16.02 7.22 -9.07
N PRO A 94 -17.32 7.18 -8.75
CA PRO A 94 -18.26 8.24 -9.16
C PRO A 94 -18.01 9.59 -8.48
N THR A 95 -17.41 9.62 -7.30
CA THR A 95 -17.34 10.83 -6.47
C THR A 95 -15.92 11.20 -6.01
N VAL A 96 -14.97 10.27 -6.00
CA VAL A 96 -13.62 10.51 -5.46
C VAL A 96 -12.56 10.15 -6.49
N ASN A 97 -11.73 11.12 -6.82
CA ASN A 97 -10.54 10.92 -7.64
C ASN A 97 -9.29 11.11 -6.78
N TYR A 98 -8.41 10.12 -6.74
CA TYR A 98 -7.17 10.19 -5.97
C TYR A 98 -6.03 9.45 -6.66
N GLY A 99 -4.82 9.87 -6.34
CA GLY A 99 -3.60 9.20 -6.76
C GLY A 99 -2.56 9.22 -5.64
N TYR A 100 -1.55 8.36 -5.74
CA TYR A 100 -0.45 8.30 -4.80
C TYR A 100 0.87 7.93 -5.48
N LEU A 101 1.98 8.33 -4.85
CA LEU A 101 3.34 7.93 -5.20
C LEU A 101 4.14 7.70 -3.92
N GLY A 102 4.96 6.64 -3.87
CA GLY A 102 5.73 6.33 -2.68
C GLY A 102 6.73 5.21 -2.85
N GLY A 103 7.24 4.74 -1.71
CA GLY A 103 8.16 3.62 -1.61
C GLY A 103 7.46 2.30 -1.31
N ILE A 104 7.96 1.21 -1.86
CA ILE A 104 7.50 -0.14 -1.59
C ILE A 104 8.66 -1.04 -1.16
N GLY A 105 8.44 -1.80 -0.09
CA GLY A 105 9.27 -2.91 0.33
C GLY A 105 8.50 -4.22 0.24
N GLN A 106 9.12 -5.27 -0.30
CA GLN A 106 8.49 -6.58 -0.40
C GLN A 106 9.48 -7.67 -0.01
N TYR A 107 9.02 -8.62 0.80
CA TYR A 107 9.74 -9.86 1.10
C TYR A 107 9.12 -11.01 0.31
N ILE A 108 9.92 -11.69 -0.52
CA ILE A 108 9.47 -12.77 -1.41
C ILE A 108 9.97 -14.09 -0.83
N TYR A 109 9.05 -14.93 -0.40
CA TYR A 109 9.38 -16.24 0.16
C TYR A 109 9.44 -17.30 -0.92
N LYS A 110 10.59 -17.98 -1.05
CA LYS A 110 10.81 -19.08 -2.02
C LYS A 110 10.48 -18.73 -3.48
N GLN A 111 10.95 -17.59 -3.98
CA GLN A 111 10.70 -17.09 -5.34
C GLN A 111 10.91 -18.13 -6.47
N SER A 112 11.79 -19.13 -6.27
CA SER A 112 12.08 -20.18 -7.27
C SER A 112 11.00 -21.26 -7.40
N LYS A 113 10.01 -21.29 -6.50
CA LYS A 113 8.90 -22.24 -6.57
C LYS A 113 7.85 -21.76 -7.55
N LEU A 114 7.09 -22.69 -8.15
CA LEU A 114 5.98 -22.38 -9.05
C LEU A 114 4.96 -21.46 -8.37
N TRP A 115 4.55 -21.83 -7.15
CA TRP A 115 3.74 -21.03 -6.25
C TRP A 115 4.59 -20.56 -5.08
N HIS A 116 4.49 -19.29 -4.76
CA HIS A 116 5.18 -18.70 -3.62
C HIS A 116 4.40 -17.49 -3.09
N PHE A 117 4.81 -17.00 -1.94
CA PHE A 117 4.15 -15.88 -1.27
C PHE A 117 5.10 -14.70 -1.16
N SER A 118 4.51 -13.52 -1.12
CA SER A 118 5.24 -12.32 -0.71
C SER A 118 4.43 -11.48 0.25
N VAL A 119 5.13 -10.78 1.13
CA VAL A 119 4.57 -9.77 2.03
C VAL A 119 5.11 -8.43 1.60
N GLN A 120 4.25 -7.43 1.51
CA GLN A 120 4.62 -6.09 1.08
C GLN A 120 4.19 -5.02 2.07
N LEU A 121 4.91 -3.91 2.06
CA LEU A 121 4.54 -2.68 2.72
C LEU A 121 4.76 -1.52 1.75
N LEU A 122 3.71 -0.81 1.42
CA LEU A 122 3.74 0.44 0.68
C LEU A 122 3.60 1.59 1.67
N ALA A 123 4.43 2.61 1.54
CA ALA A 123 4.32 3.90 2.23
C ALA A 123 4.36 5.00 1.19
N ALA A 124 3.31 5.81 1.08
CA ALA A 124 3.18 6.77 0.02
C ALA A 124 2.50 8.07 0.47
N TYR A 125 2.69 9.11 -0.32
CA TYR A 125 1.93 10.35 -0.27
C TYR A 125 0.97 10.39 -1.44
N GLY A 126 -0.27 10.79 -1.18
CA GLY A 126 -1.32 10.93 -2.18
C GLY A 126 -2.06 12.24 -2.07
N SER A 127 -2.89 12.50 -3.06
CA SER A 127 -3.83 13.63 -3.04
C SER A 127 -5.18 13.24 -3.63
N THR A 128 -6.23 13.88 -3.12
CA THR A 128 -7.60 13.74 -3.65
C THR A 128 -8.01 15.00 -4.38
N LYS A 129 -8.85 14.85 -5.41
CA LYS A 129 -9.48 15.96 -6.13
C LYS A 129 -10.97 15.71 -6.29
N ASP A 130 -11.73 16.82 -6.30
CA ASP A 130 -13.13 16.80 -6.70
C ASP A 130 -13.32 16.45 -8.16
N TYR A 131 -14.42 15.78 -8.44
CA TYR A 131 -14.80 15.30 -9.78
C TYR A 131 -15.44 16.40 -10.67
N GLU A 132 -15.26 17.67 -10.36
CA GLU A 132 -15.86 18.76 -11.17
C GLU A 132 -15.35 18.87 -12.63
N ASN A 133 -14.30 18.13 -12.99
CA ASN A 133 -13.75 18.18 -14.35
C ASN A 133 -13.43 16.78 -14.91
N PRO A 134 -14.38 16.12 -15.62
CA PRO A 134 -14.18 14.76 -16.16
C PRO A 134 -13.15 14.68 -17.30
N LYS A 135 -12.49 15.77 -17.68
CA LYS A 135 -11.48 15.83 -18.76
C LYS A 135 -10.04 15.71 -18.25
N SER A 136 -9.81 15.52 -16.94
CA SER A 136 -8.46 15.30 -16.45
C SER A 136 -7.96 13.92 -16.92
N SER A 137 -6.85 13.90 -17.65
CA SER A 137 -6.21 12.65 -18.06
C SER A 137 -5.71 11.89 -16.83
N LEU A 138 -5.58 10.56 -16.93
CA LEU A 138 -4.98 9.74 -15.89
C LEU A 138 -3.61 10.29 -15.46
N PHE A 139 -2.87 10.90 -16.39
CA PHE A 139 -1.57 11.49 -16.14
C PHE A 139 -1.65 12.77 -15.28
N ASP A 140 -2.69 13.58 -15.48
CA ASP A 140 -2.94 14.79 -14.67
C ASP A 140 -3.30 14.43 -13.23
N ASN A 141 -3.97 13.30 -13.02
CA ASN A 141 -4.30 12.78 -11.70
C ASN A 141 -3.07 12.26 -10.96
N PHE A 142 -2.09 11.73 -11.71
CA PHE A 142 -0.84 11.22 -11.16
C PHE A 142 0.15 12.32 -10.75
N MET A 143 0.21 13.42 -11.52
CA MET A 143 1.23 14.46 -11.38
C MET A 143 0.74 15.73 -10.68
N ASN A 144 -0.55 15.91 -10.53
CA ASN A 144 -1.13 17.16 -10.05
C ASN A 144 -1.54 17.05 -8.57
N ILE A 145 -0.63 17.44 -7.68
CA ILE A 145 -0.77 17.40 -6.21
C ILE A 145 -1.60 18.59 -5.67
N SER A 146 -2.57 19.12 -6.43
CA SER A 146 -3.31 20.32 -6.05
C SER A 146 -4.63 20.07 -5.30
N GLY A 147 -4.79 18.92 -4.67
CA GLY A 147 -5.94 18.59 -3.82
C GLY A 147 -5.55 18.43 -2.34
N ALA A 148 -6.48 17.93 -1.52
CA ALA A 148 -6.16 17.57 -0.14
C ALA A 148 -5.15 16.43 -0.11
N GLY A 149 -3.99 16.67 0.50
CA GLY A 149 -2.91 15.71 0.61
C GLY A 149 -3.15 14.72 1.73
N PHE A 150 -2.68 13.48 1.56
CA PHE A 150 -2.75 12.45 2.59
C PHE A 150 -1.52 11.53 2.54
N PHE A 151 -1.23 10.90 3.67
CA PHE A 151 -0.30 9.79 3.74
C PHE A 151 -1.05 8.47 3.76
N LEU A 152 -0.49 7.45 3.12
CA LEU A 152 -1.00 6.11 3.19
C LEU A 152 0.08 5.09 3.54
N MET A 153 -0.34 4.08 4.30
CA MET A 153 0.41 2.85 4.53
C MET A 153 -0.46 1.67 4.10
N GLU A 154 0.12 0.76 3.32
CA GLU A 154 -0.63 -0.37 2.77
C GLU A 154 0.19 -1.67 2.93
N PRO A 155 0.07 -2.37 4.10
CA PRO A 155 0.55 -3.73 4.24
C PRO A 155 -0.30 -4.69 3.39
N GLY A 156 0.34 -5.72 2.82
CA GLY A 156 -0.34 -6.71 1.98
C GLY A 156 0.37 -8.04 1.90
N ILE A 157 -0.38 -9.05 1.49
CA ILE A 157 0.11 -10.41 1.25
C ILE A 157 -0.31 -10.81 -0.17
N ASN A 158 0.63 -11.37 -0.92
CA ASN A 158 0.38 -11.83 -2.27
C ASN A 158 0.69 -13.31 -2.42
N LEU A 159 -0.13 -14.00 -3.18
CA LEU A 159 0.15 -15.30 -3.77
C LEU A 159 0.68 -15.05 -5.18
N GLU A 160 1.79 -15.67 -5.52
CA GLU A 160 2.49 -15.47 -6.76
C GLU A 160 2.65 -16.78 -7.53
N LEU A 161 2.40 -16.74 -8.85
CA LEU A 161 2.55 -17.89 -9.75
C LEU A 161 3.56 -17.55 -10.83
N ASN A 162 4.68 -18.27 -10.87
CA ASN A 162 5.68 -18.14 -11.92
C ASN A 162 5.17 -18.72 -13.24
N LEU A 163 4.78 -17.86 -14.17
CA LEU A 163 4.38 -18.28 -15.53
C LEU A 163 5.61 -18.60 -16.41
N SER A 164 6.71 -17.91 -16.16
CA SER A 164 7.99 -18.13 -16.81
C SER A 164 9.14 -17.60 -15.94
N LYS A 165 10.39 -17.74 -16.39
CA LYS A 165 11.55 -17.16 -15.69
C LYS A 165 11.50 -15.63 -15.56
N LYS A 166 10.65 -14.95 -16.33
CA LYS A 166 10.57 -13.48 -16.37
C LYS A 166 9.18 -12.92 -16.01
N HIS A 167 8.17 -13.77 -15.96
CA HIS A 167 6.79 -13.35 -15.77
C HIS A 167 6.18 -14.09 -14.58
N THR A 168 5.61 -13.35 -13.63
CA THR A 168 4.93 -13.90 -12.45
C THR A 168 3.58 -13.23 -12.31
N LEU A 169 2.53 -14.02 -12.28
CA LEU A 169 1.18 -13.56 -11.97
C LEU A 169 1.07 -13.34 -10.47
N VAL A 170 0.42 -12.26 -10.06
CA VAL A 170 0.22 -11.87 -8.65
C VAL A 170 -1.27 -11.78 -8.38
N ALA A 171 -1.71 -12.40 -7.29
CA ALA A 171 -3.02 -12.19 -6.70
C ALA A 171 -2.84 -11.91 -5.21
N GLY A 172 -3.42 -10.83 -4.69
CA GLY A 172 -3.15 -10.42 -3.33
C GLY A 172 -4.29 -9.69 -2.66
N ILE A 173 -4.10 -9.47 -1.37
CA ILE A 173 -4.95 -8.66 -0.53
C ILE A 173 -4.09 -7.71 0.29
N SER A 174 -4.52 -6.47 0.42
CA SER A 174 -3.88 -5.47 1.27
C SER A 174 -4.93 -4.68 2.04
N TYR A 175 -4.47 -3.98 3.08
CA TYR A 175 -5.29 -3.01 3.78
C TYR A 175 -4.62 -1.65 3.71
N ARG A 176 -5.34 -0.65 3.24
CA ARG A 176 -4.88 0.73 3.16
C ARG A 176 -5.29 1.50 4.39
N PHE A 177 -4.31 2.07 5.07
CA PHE A 177 -4.48 3.05 6.13
C PHE A 177 -4.20 4.43 5.55
N VAL A 178 -5.14 5.34 5.66
CA VAL A 178 -4.99 6.74 5.21
C VAL A 178 -4.97 7.66 6.43
N MET A 179 -4.12 8.69 6.37
CA MET A 179 -3.91 9.66 7.44
C MET A 179 -3.65 11.04 6.85
N GLY A 180 -4.11 12.08 7.52
CA GLY A 180 -3.75 13.48 7.19
C GLY A 180 -4.72 14.19 6.26
N LEU A 181 -5.90 13.62 5.98
CA LEU A 181 -7.00 14.40 5.41
C LEU A 181 -7.60 15.24 6.53
N ASP A 182 -7.36 16.55 6.49
CA ASP A 182 -7.93 17.52 7.45
C ASP A 182 -9.38 17.80 7.10
N GLU A 183 -10.28 17.50 8.04
CA GLU A 183 -11.71 17.83 7.96
C GLU A 183 -11.98 19.35 8.03
N ASN A 184 -10.97 20.17 8.35
CA ASN A 184 -11.08 21.60 8.64
C ASN A 184 -10.42 22.53 7.63
N SER A 185 -10.08 22.06 6.43
CA SER A 185 -9.57 22.96 5.36
C SER A 185 -10.67 23.87 4.84
N GLU A 186 -10.84 25.04 5.45
CA GLU A 186 -11.81 26.08 5.03
C GLU A 186 -11.67 26.56 3.57
N ASN A 187 -10.68 26.12 2.83
CA ASN A 187 -10.36 26.56 1.48
C ASN A 187 -10.65 25.55 0.35
N VAL A 188 -11.25 24.41 0.67
CA VAL A 188 -11.52 23.40 -0.34
C VAL A 188 -13.00 23.04 -0.27
N SER A 189 -13.78 23.52 -1.23
CA SER A 189 -15.15 23.06 -1.53
C SER A 189 -15.10 21.61 -2.01
N ILE A 190 -14.56 20.70 -1.20
CA ILE A 190 -14.36 19.31 -1.59
C ILE A 190 -15.36 18.49 -0.80
N THR A 191 -15.99 17.57 -1.50
CA THR A 191 -16.71 16.44 -0.95
C THR A 191 -16.07 16.00 0.36
N HIS A 192 -16.86 15.81 1.39
CA HIS A 192 -16.44 15.38 2.74
C HIS A 192 -15.79 13.98 2.72
N VAL A 193 -14.59 13.87 2.12
CA VAL A 193 -13.82 12.63 2.09
C VAL A 193 -12.95 12.57 3.34
N THR A 194 -13.19 11.58 4.15
CA THR A 194 -12.47 11.36 5.41
C THR A 194 -11.33 10.35 5.24
N ASN A 195 -10.42 10.27 6.21
CA ASN A 195 -9.42 9.21 6.26
C ASN A 195 -10.05 7.80 6.25
N GLU A 196 -11.20 7.63 6.89
CA GLU A 196 -11.92 6.35 6.95
C GLU A 196 -12.49 5.96 5.58
N ASP A 197 -12.96 6.92 4.80
CA ASP A 197 -13.53 6.69 3.46
C ASP A 197 -12.51 6.13 2.46
N LEU A 198 -11.26 6.57 2.56
CA LEU A 198 -10.16 6.09 1.70
C LEU A 198 -9.43 4.88 2.28
N SER A 199 -9.60 4.58 3.57
CA SER A 199 -9.01 3.40 4.20
C SER A 199 -9.86 2.16 3.90
N GLY A 200 -9.21 1.01 3.68
CA GLY A 200 -9.97 -0.20 3.43
C GLY A 200 -9.17 -1.33 2.80
N VAL A 201 -9.88 -2.42 2.54
CA VAL A 201 -9.32 -3.61 1.93
C VAL A 201 -9.20 -3.42 0.42
N ASN A 202 -8.07 -3.87 -0.15
CA ASN A 202 -7.84 -3.92 -1.58
C ASN A 202 -7.61 -5.38 -2.00
N PHE A 203 -8.20 -5.79 -3.11
CA PHE A 203 -7.85 -6.99 -3.84
C PHE A 203 -6.91 -6.60 -4.98
N ILE A 204 -5.79 -7.30 -5.10
CA ILE A 204 -4.70 -6.98 -6.03
C ILE A 204 -4.62 -8.08 -7.07
N ILE A 205 -4.53 -7.66 -8.35
CA ILE A 205 -4.16 -8.53 -9.47
C ILE A 205 -3.07 -7.81 -10.24
N GLY A 206 -1.95 -8.49 -10.49
CA GLY A 206 -0.80 -7.89 -11.16
C GLY A 206 0.03 -8.88 -11.95
N LEU A 207 0.94 -8.35 -12.75
CA LEU A 207 1.88 -9.14 -13.52
C LEU A 207 3.29 -8.57 -13.33
N LYS A 208 4.18 -9.35 -12.71
CA LYS A 208 5.58 -8.98 -12.50
C LYS A 208 6.42 -9.33 -13.73
N PHE A 209 7.30 -8.42 -14.12
CA PHE A 209 8.32 -8.58 -15.14
C PHE A 209 9.69 -8.45 -14.49
N GLY A 210 10.42 -9.55 -14.34
CA GLY A 210 11.73 -9.56 -13.70
C GLY A 210 12.86 -9.75 -14.74
N LYS A 211 14.00 -9.11 -14.48
CA LYS A 211 15.22 -9.29 -15.26
C LYS A 211 16.39 -9.57 -14.33
N GLU A 212 16.97 -10.77 -14.42
CA GLU A 212 18.23 -11.05 -13.72
C GLU A 212 19.38 -10.36 -14.45
N LYS A 213 20.17 -9.57 -13.75
CA LYS A 213 21.49 -9.19 -14.24
C LYS A 213 22.39 -10.43 -14.12
N LYS A 214 22.87 -10.96 -15.25
CA LYS A 214 23.98 -11.94 -15.23
C LYS A 214 25.15 -11.27 -14.53
N SER A 215 25.65 -11.86 -13.45
CA SER A 215 26.97 -11.51 -12.91
C SER A 215 27.96 -11.65 -14.05
N LYS A 216 28.67 -10.58 -14.41
CA LYS A 216 29.85 -10.70 -15.24
C LYS A 216 30.89 -11.36 -14.34
N GLU A 217 31.30 -12.58 -14.70
CA GLU A 217 32.53 -13.21 -14.22
C GLU A 217 33.74 -12.39 -14.61
#